data_dcef954c0ac1c94bcb7cc70c54369164
#
_entry.id   dcef954c0ac1c94bcb7cc70c54369164
#
_cell.length_a   1.000
_cell.length_b   1.000
_cell.length_c   1.000
_cell.angle_alpha   90.00
_cell.angle_beta   90.00
_cell.angle_gamma   90.00
#
_symmetry.space_group_name_H-M   'P 1'
#
loop_
_entity.id
_entity.type
_entity.pdbx_description
1 polymer ?
#
loop_
_entity_poly.entity_id
_entity_poly.type
_entity_poly.pdbx_seq_one_letter_code
_entity_poly.pdbx_strand_id
1 'polypeptide(L)'
;MPDTAVPSKTDAIAALQRGDRALTRLLAPLPTRALTRPGIGGGDWSPVDLVGHVESWERYALDALAAWARRERAPIDVALRTRGLDAVNAEELGANAGRPPSVVLRRARRTHAELVAAIRDIPDGAW
;
A
#
# COMPACT_ATOMS: atom_id res chain seq x y z
N MET A 1 24.61 -10.38 -11.22
CA MET A 1 23.96 -9.80 -10.03
C MET A 1 22.96 -8.77 -10.48
N PRO A 2 21.71 -8.86 -10.07
CA PRO A 2 20.80 -7.75 -10.33
C PRO A 2 21.37 -6.49 -9.69
N ASP A 3 21.29 -5.41 -10.43
CA ASP A 3 21.67 -4.10 -9.92
C ASP A 3 20.74 -3.76 -8.75
N THR A 4 21.30 -3.71 -7.54
CA THR A 4 20.58 -3.36 -6.31
C THR A 4 20.63 -1.86 -6.04
N ALA A 5 20.90 -1.05 -7.06
CA ALA A 5 20.90 0.40 -6.92
C ALA A 5 19.53 0.88 -6.41
N VAL A 6 19.55 1.76 -5.42
CA VAL A 6 18.34 2.42 -4.92
C VAL A 6 17.74 3.25 -6.07
N PRO A 7 16.45 3.08 -6.40
CA PRO A 7 15.83 3.88 -7.46
C PRO A 7 15.87 5.37 -7.10
N SER A 8 15.91 6.22 -8.10
CA SER A 8 15.76 7.65 -7.88
C SER A 8 14.37 7.98 -7.32
N LYS A 9 14.22 9.16 -6.70
CA LYS A 9 12.88 9.64 -6.29
C LYS A 9 11.89 9.61 -7.44
N THR A 10 12.28 10.09 -8.60
CA THR A 10 11.44 10.11 -9.80
C THR A 10 11.01 8.70 -10.19
N ASP A 11 11.93 7.75 -10.18
CA ASP A 11 11.63 6.35 -10.54
C ASP A 11 10.72 5.69 -9.51
N ALA A 12 10.94 5.95 -8.22
CA ALA A 12 10.11 5.43 -7.14
C ALA A 12 8.67 5.95 -7.25
N ILE A 13 8.50 7.24 -7.47
CA ILE A 13 7.16 7.85 -7.67
C ILE A 13 6.50 7.28 -8.92
N ALA A 14 7.24 7.17 -10.02
CA ALA A 14 6.72 6.62 -11.26
C ALA A 14 6.25 5.16 -11.10
N ALA A 15 6.98 4.35 -10.35
CA ALA A 15 6.61 2.97 -10.05
C ALA A 15 5.31 2.90 -9.23
N LEU A 16 5.18 3.73 -8.19
CA LEU A 16 3.96 3.81 -7.39
C LEU A 16 2.75 4.22 -8.24
N GLN A 17 2.92 5.22 -9.10
CA GLN A 17 1.85 5.71 -9.96
C GLN A 17 1.45 4.70 -11.03
N ARG A 18 2.40 3.93 -11.58
CA ARG A 18 2.08 2.82 -12.51
C ARG A 18 1.26 1.74 -11.83
N GLY A 19 1.64 1.35 -10.61
CA GLY A 19 0.89 0.36 -9.83
C GLY A 19 -0.53 0.82 -9.53
N ASP A 20 -0.69 2.07 -9.13
CA ASP A 20 -2.00 2.67 -8.87
C ASP A 20 -2.88 2.69 -10.12
N ARG A 21 -2.34 3.11 -11.26
CA ARG A 21 -3.07 3.10 -12.53
C ARG A 21 -3.45 1.68 -12.97
N ALA A 22 -2.56 0.71 -12.79
CA ALA A 22 -2.85 -0.69 -13.14
C ALA A 22 -4.00 -1.23 -12.28
N LEU A 23 -3.99 -0.98 -10.99
CA LEU A 23 -5.05 -1.40 -10.08
C LEU A 23 -6.37 -0.70 -10.42
N THR A 24 -6.34 0.59 -10.69
CA THR A 24 -7.53 1.35 -11.11
C THR A 24 -8.15 0.78 -12.38
N ARG A 25 -7.34 0.42 -13.37
CA ARG A 25 -7.82 -0.20 -14.62
C ARG A 25 -8.46 -1.56 -14.39
N LEU A 26 -7.92 -2.36 -13.50
CA LEU A 26 -8.48 -3.67 -13.16
C LEU A 26 -9.85 -3.54 -12.49
N LEU A 27 -10.03 -2.52 -11.67
CA LEU A 27 -11.26 -2.31 -10.90
C LEU A 27 -12.35 -1.59 -11.70
N ALA A 28 -11.98 -0.71 -12.64
CA ALA A 28 -12.92 0.16 -13.35
C ALA A 28 -14.10 -0.56 -14.01
N PRO A 29 -13.93 -1.72 -14.69
CA PRO A 29 -15.05 -2.41 -15.32
C PRO A 29 -15.90 -3.23 -14.34
N LEU A 30 -15.51 -3.38 -13.08
CA LEU A 30 -16.22 -4.22 -12.12
C LEU A 30 -17.48 -3.51 -11.60
N PRO A 31 -18.64 -4.19 -11.59
CA PRO A 31 -19.81 -3.65 -10.90
C PRO A 31 -19.58 -3.64 -9.40
N THR A 32 -20.27 -2.75 -8.70
CA THR A 32 -20.11 -2.60 -7.24
C THR A 32 -20.23 -3.93 -6.48
N ARG A 33 -21.19 -4.79 -6.90
CA ARG A 33 -21.40 -6.10 -6.27
C ARG A 33 -20.19 -7.05 -6.41
N ALA A 34 -19.34 -6.86 -7.41
CA ALA A 34 -18.16 -7.68 -7.62
C ALA A 34 -16.99 -7.27 -6.73
N LEU A 35 -16.98 -6.05 -6.22
CA LEU A 35 -15.89 -5.52 -5.39
C LEU A 35 -15.69 -6.29 -4.08
N THR A 36 -16.76 -6.86 -3.55
CA THR A 36 -16.71 -7.64 -2.29
C THR A 36 -16.79 -9.14 -2.50
N ARG A 37 -16.78 -9.60 -3.76
CA ARG A 37 -16.87 -11.03 -4.08
C ARG A 37 -15.50 -11.68 -3.96
N PRO A 38 -15.31 -12.69 -3.08
CA PRO A 38 -14.06 -13.45 -3.00
C PRO A 38 -13.78 -14.24 -4.27
N GLY A 39 -12.51 -14.51 -4.51
CA GLY A 39 -12.08 -15.44 -5.56
C GLY A 39 -11.84 -14.82 -6.93
N ILE A 40 -12.09 -13.55 -7.12
CA ILE A 40 -11.74 -12.84 -8.35
C ILE A 40 -10.22 -12.66 -8.37
N GLY A 41 -9.52 -13.46 -9.13
CA GLY A 41 -8.06 -13.46 -9.18
C GLY A 41 -7.42 -14.69 -8.56
N GLY A 42 -8.23 -15.67 -8.12
CA GLY A 42 -7.75 -17.01 -7.77
C GLY A 42 -7.45 -17.28 -6.30
N GLY A 43 -7.91 -16.46 -5.39
CA GLY A 43 -7.75 -16.67 -3.95
C GLY A 43 -9.03 -16.35 -3.18
N ASP A 44 -8.93 -16.28 -1.86
CA ASP A 44 -10.06 -15.94 -0.98
C ASP A 44 -10.34 -14.45 -0.91
N TRP A 45 -9.46 -13.63 -1.46
CA TRP A 45 -9.59 -12.18 -1.41
C TRP A 45 -10.57 -11.66 -2.45
N SER A 46 -11.32 -10.64 -2.05
CA SER A 46 -12.12 -9.83 -2.97
C SER A 46 -11.25 -8.73 -3.59
N PRO A 47 -11.73 -8.05 -4.67
CA PRO A 47 -11.04 -6.87 -5.19
C PRO A 47 -10.80 -5.78 -4.13
N VAL A 48 -11.76 -5.55 -3.24
CA VAL A 48 -11.61 -4.54 -2.18
C VAL A 48 -10.60 -4.97 -1.12
N ASP A 49 -10.45 -6.26 -0.89
CA ASP A 49 -9.40 -6.80 -0.01
C ASP A 49 -8.00 -6.50 -0.58
N LEU A 50 -7.84 -6.65 -1.89
CA LEU A 50 -6.59 -6.31 -2.57
C LEU A 50 -6.28 -4.83 -2.44
N VAL A 51 -7.25 -3.96 -2.64
CA VAL A 51 -7.07 -2.51 -2.47
C VAL A 51 -6.67 -2.17 -1.05
N GLY A 52 -7.32 -2.74 -0.06
CA GLY A 52 -6.97 -2.55 1.35
C GLY A 52 -5.57 -3.06 1.70
N HIS A 53 -5.16 -4.16 1.08
CA HIS A 53 -3.80 -4.69 1.23
C HIS A 53 -2.74 -3.73 0.67
N VAL A 54 -2.94 -3.22 -0.53
CA VAL A 54 -2.02 -2.23 -1.13
C VAL A 54 -1.99 -0.95 -0.28
N GLU A 55 -3.14 -0.47 0.16
CA GLU A 55 -3.22 0.72 1.03
C GLU A 55 -2.43 0.51 2.32
N SER A 56 -2.56 -0.63 2.99
CA SER A 56 -1.85 -0.90 4.23
C SER A 56 -0.34 -0.84 4.05
N TRP A 57 0.20 -1.38 2.96
CA TRP A 57 1.63 -1.34 2.68
C TRP A 57 2.12 0.05 2.30
N GLU A 58 1.32 0.84 1.60
CA GLU A 58 1.63 2.26 1.35
C GLU A 58 1.62 3.08 2.64
N ARG A 59 0.68 2.81 3.55
CA ARG A 59 0.64 3.45 4.87
C ARG A 59 1.84 3.07 5.73
N TYR A 60 2.27 1.81 5.68
CA TYR A 60 3.50 1.39 6.35
C TYR A 60 4.73 2.13 5.80
N ALA A 61 4.77 2.37 4.50
CA ALA A 61 5.84 3.16 3.90
C ALA A 61 5.81 4.62 4.40
N LEU A 62 4.63 5.23 4.50
CA LEU A 62 4.47 6.57 5.09
C LEU A 62 5.00 6.62 6.52
N ASP A 63 4.61 5.65 7.35
CA ASP A 63 5.05 5.56 8.74
C ASP A 63 6.57 5.35 8.83
N ALA A 64 7.13 4.57 7.91
CA ALA A 64 8.56 4.35 7.82
C ALA A 64 9.32 5.63 7.49
N LEU A 65 8.85 6.39 6.50
CA LEU A 65 9.46 7.68 6.14
C LEU A 65 9.45 8.65 7.32
N ALA A 66 8.35 8.72 8.06
CA ALA A 66 8.24 9.56 9.24
C ALA A 66 9.18 9.10 10.36
N ALA A 67 9.29 7.80 10.59
CA ALA A 67 10.19 7.24 11.60
C ALA A 67 11.67 7.50 11.26
N TRP A 68 12.06 7.27 10.02
CA TRP A 68 13.43 7.51 9.56
C TRP A 68 13.83 8.98 9.65
N ALA A 69 12.89 9.90 9.37
CA ALA A 69 13.15 11.33 9.55
C ALA A 69 13.49 11.69 11.02
N ARG A 70 12.98 10.91 11.97
CA ARG A 70 13.30 11.03 13.40
C ARG A 70 14.45 10.13 13.85
N ARG A 71 15.10 9.41 12.93
CA ARG A 71 16.12 8.41 13.20
C ARG A 71 15.62 7.28 14.10
N GLU A 72 14.36 6.93 13.93
CA GLU A 72 13.69 5.83 14.61
C GLU A 72 13.51 4.63 13.68
N ARG A 73 13.35 3.45 14.27
CA ARG A 73 13.05 2.24 13.50
C ARG A 73 11.60 2.31 12.97
N ALA A 74 11.40 1.89 11.73
CA ALA A 74 10.06 1.84 11.14
C ALA A 74 9.15 0.87 11.91
N PRO A 75 7.92 1.27 12.25
CA PRO A 75 6.98 0.40 12.98
C PRO A 75 6.72 -0.93 12.27
N ILE A 76 6.68 -0.93 10.93
CA ILE A 76 6.47 -2.17 10.15
C ILE A 76 7.62 -3.15 10.34
N ASP A 77 8.86 -2.69 10.46
CA ASP A 77 10.01 -3.58 10.68
C ASP A 77 9.89 -4.28 12.03
N VAL A 78 9.45 -3.57 13.05
CA VAL A 78 9.20 -4.16 14.38
C VAL A 78 8.06 -5.18 14.31
N ALA A 79 6.97 -4.85 13.64
CA ALA A 79 5.83 -5.75 13.47
C ALA A 79 6.20 -7.03 12.73
N LEU A 80 6.97 -6.93 11.64
CA LEU A 80 7.43 -8.08 10.87
C LEU A 80 8.35 -9.00 11.67
N ARG A 81 9.22 -8.43 12.52
CA ARG A 81 10.11 -9.22 13.38
C ARG A 81 9.37 -9.92 14.50
N THR A 82 8.34 -9.28 15.07
CA THR A 82 7.63 -9.82 16.23
C THR A 82 6.48 -10.74 15.84
N ARG A 83 5.76 -10.46 14.76
CA ARG A 83 4.56 -11.21 14.37
C ARG A 83 4.67 -11.95 13.04
N GLY A 84 5.60 -11.54 12.16
CA GLY A 84 5.76 -12.10 10.82
C GLY A 84 4.80 -11.54 9.78
N LEU A 85 5.10 -11.78 8.51
CA LEU A 85 4.38 -11.24 7.37
C LEU A 85 2.92 -11.69 7.32
N ASP A 86 2.67 -12.98 7.49
CA ASP A 86 1.31 -13.52 7.37
C ASP A 86 0.38 -12.97 8.45
N ALA A 87 0.88 -12.82 9.69
CA ALA A 87 0.11 -12.24 10.77
C ALA A 87 -0.20 -10.77 10.53
N VAL A 88 0.75 -9.99 10.03
CA VAL A 88 0.56 -8.58 9.69
C VAL A 88 -0.50 -8.43 8.60
N ASN A 89 -0.42 -9.23 7.53
CA ASN A 89 -1.40 -9.20 6.45
C ASN A 89 -2.79 -9.62 6.93
N ALA A 90 -2.90 -10.65 7.76
CA ALA A 90 -4.17 -11.11 8.31
C ALA A 90 -4.82 -10.07 9.23
N GLU A 91 -4.03 -9.37 10.01
CA GLU A 91 -4.50 -8.30 10.89
C GLU A 91 -5.11 -7.14 10.10
N GLU A 92 -4.47 -6.71 9.01
CA GLU A 92 -4.98 -5.66 8.14
C GLU A 92 -6.23 -6.09 7.37
N LEU A 93 -6.25 -7.32 6.89
CA LEU A 93 -7.44 -7.88 6.24
C LEU A 93 -8.63 -7.89 7.22
N GLY A 94 -8.41 -8.32 8.46
CA GLY A 94 -9.42 -8.31 9.51
C GLY A 94 -9.89 -6.90 9.87
N ALA A 95 -8.99 -5.93 9.92
CA ALA A 95 -9.32 -4.54 10.21
C ALA A 95 -10.21 -3.91 9.12
N ASN A 96 -10.06 -4.34 7.86
CA ASN A 96 -10.89 -3.88 6.74
C ASN A 96 -12.22 -4.64 6.61
N ALA A 97 -12.33 -5.82 7.21
CA ALA A 97 -13.56 -6.60 7.17
C ALA A 97 -14.73 -5.80 7.77
N GLY A 98 -15.82 -5.69 7.07
CA GLY A 98 -16.98 -4.92 7.51
C GLY A 98 -16.95 -3.43 7.20
N ARG A 99 -15.84 -2.90 6.68
CA ARG A 99 -15.83 -1.52 6.16
C ARG A 99 -16.52 -1.47 4.80
N PRO A 100 -17.36 -0.45 4.55
CA PRO A 100 -17.95 -0.28 3.21
C PRO A 100 -16.85 -0.16 2.14
N PRO A 101 -17.04 -0.75 0.94
CA PRO A 101 -16.06 -0.64 -0.14
C PRO A 101 -15.66 0.80 -0.47
N SER A 102 -16.61 1.73 -0.45
CA SER A 102 -16.34 3.16 -0.70
C SER A 102 -15.36 3.76 0.29
N VAL A 103 -15.39 3.31 1.54
CA VAL A 103 -14.44 3.76 2.59
C VAL A 103 -13.04 3.25 2.29
N VAL A 104 -12.93 1.96 1.96
CA VAL A 104 -11.63 1.34 1.63
C VAL A 104 -11.01 2.01 0.41
N LEU A 105 -11.78 2.21 -0.66
CA LEU A 105 -11.31 2.86 -1.89
C LEU A 105 -10.88 4.32 -1.64
N ARG A 106 -11.62 5.06 -0.85
CA ARG A 106 -11.29 6.45 -0.51
C ARG A 106 -10.01 6.54 0.31
N ARG A 107 -9.84 5.66 1.29
CA ARG A 107 -8.60 5.59 2.08
C ARG A 107 -7.40 5.25 1.21
N ALA A 108 -7.56 4.33 0.27
CA ALA A 108 -6.50 3.95 -0.66
C ALA A 108 -6.02 5.14 -1.49
N ARG A 109 -6.94 5.95 -2.02
CA ARG A 109 -6.59 7.16 -2.77
C ARG A 109 -5.86 8.18 -1.90
N ARG A 110 -6.34 8.38 -0.67
CA ARG A 110 -5.72 9.33 0.25
C ARG A 110 -4.31 8.89 0.61
N THR A 111 -4.14 7.65 1.03
CA THR A 111 -2.82 7.12 1.41
C THR A 111 -1.84 7.19 0.25
N HIS A 112 -2.27 6.83 -0.96
CA HIS A 112 -1.44 6.92 -2.15
C HIS A 112 -0.97 8.35 -2.42
N ALA A 113 -1.87 9.31 -2.39
CA ALA A 113 -1.54 10.72 -2.60
C ALA A 113 -0.58 11.25 -1.51
N GLU A 114 -0.80 10.88 -0.26
CA GLU A 114 0.06 11.25 0.85
C GLU A 114 1.46 10.65 0.71
N LEU A 115 1.57 9.39 0.29
CA LEU A 115 2.85 8.73 0.08
C LEU A 115 3.65 9.40 -1.04
N VAL A 116 3.01 9.66 -2.18
CA VAL A 116 3.66 10.35 -3.30
C VAL A 116 4.14 11.73 -2.87
N ALA A 117 3.32 12.50 -2.18
CA ALA A 117 3.69 13.82 -1.65
C ALA A 117 4.85 13.73 -0.66
N ALA A 118 4.82 12.77 0.25
CA ALA A 118 5.87 12.57 1.25
C ALA A 118 7.23 12.26 0.59
N ILE A 119 7.24 11.42 -0.46
CA ILE A 119 8.46 11.12 -1.20
C ILE A 119 8.98 12.37 -1.92
N ARG A 120 8.10 13.14 -2.58
CA ARG A 120 8.49 14.38 -3.24
C ARG A 120 9.14 15.38 -2.29
N ASP A 121 8.65 15.44 -1.06
CA ASP A 121 9.12 16.39 -0.06
C ASP A 121 10.46 15.99 0.59
N ILE A 122 10.94 14.77 0.38
CA ILE A 122 12.25 14.36 0.85
C ILE A 122 13.31 15.13 0.07
N PRO A 123 14.25 15.84 0.74
CA PRO A 123 15.35 16.50 0.04
C PRO A 123 16.19 15.50 -0.76
N ASP A 124 16.63 15.88 -1.96
CA ASP A 124 17.41 14.99 -2.83
C ASP A 124 18.66 14.42 -2.12
N GLY A 125 19.30 15.22 -1.30
CA GLY A 125 20.48 14.77 -0.54
C GLY A 125 20.17 13.78 0.60
N ALA A 126 18.89 13.61 0.95
CA ALA A 126 18.45 12.69 2.00
C ALA A 126 17.81 11.40 1.45
N TRP A 127 17.64 11.31 0.13
CA TRP A 127 17.09 10.13 -0.54
C TRP A 127 18.09 8.99 -0.63
#